data_423423a3ea5688f05bf2f75e62c6df64
#
_entry.id   423423a3ea5688f05bf2f75e62c6df64
#
_cell.length_a   1.000
_cell.length_b   1.000
_cell.length_c   1.000
_cell.angle_alpha   90.00
_cell.angle_beta   90.00
_cell.angle_gamma   90.00
#
_symmetry.space_group_name_H-M   'P 1'
#
loop_
_entity.id
_entity.type
_entity.pdbx_description
1 polymer ?
#
loop_
_entity_poly.entity_id
_entity_poly.type
_entity_poly.pdbx_seq_one_letter_code
_entity_poly.pdbx_strand_id
1 'polypeptide(L)'
;MSRKQREFTIEKDKSKPAGSSDSLLFIDQPSSFIHPRHRHWRDKFREAFRGMKLGIRGHSSFFVHFFIAAVVIMAAIVLRCEPLEWCLLLGCIGLVLTAELFNSAVETIYWGLDEVTQTRVRNCLDIAAGAVLLASITAAIIGCLVFLPKVAALLVHLVS
;
A
#
# COMPACT_ATOMS: atom_id res chain seq x y z
N MET A 1 -29.18 60.33 19.39
CA MET A 1 -28.85 60.07 17.97
C MET A 1 -30.08 60.44 17.13
N SER A 2 -29.96 61.48 16.35
CA SER A 2 -31.13 62.18 15.68
C SER A 2 -31.63 61.34 14.48
N ARG A 3 -32.96 61.39 14.28
CA ARG A 3 -33.69 60.66 13.22
C ARG A 3 -33.10 60.93 11.80
N LYS A 4 -32.50 62.07 11.55
CA LYS A 4 -31.82 62.43 10.31
C LYS A 4 -30.55 61.66 10.02
N GLN A 5 -29.86 61.15 11.02
CA GLN A 5 -28.64 60.35 10.82
C GLN A 5 -28.94 58.89 10.43
N ARG A 6 -30.12 58.39 10.76
CA ARG A 6 -30.55 57.03 10.33
C ARG A 6 -30.99 56.98 8.89
N GLU A 7 -31.65 58.06 8.40
CA GLU A 7 -32.05 58.09 6.99
C GLU A 7 -30.84 58.18 6.05
N PHE A 8 -29.81 58.95 6.42
CA PHE A 8 -28.59 59.07 5.63
C PHE A 8 -27.77 57.79 5.54
N THR A 9 -27.85 56.93 6.57
CA THR A 9 -27.16 55.66 6.60
C THR A 9 -27.87 54.57 5.76
N ILE A 10 -29.20 54.67 5.63
CA ILE A 10 -30.01 53.72 4.86
C ILE A 10 -29.93 54.01 3.35
N GLU A 11 -29.78 55.28 2.97
CA GLU A 11 -29.72 55.69 1.55
C GLU A 11 -28.34 55.33 0.91
N LYS A 12 -27.27 55.20 1.72
CA LYS A 12 -25.94 54.86 1.24
C LYS A 12 -25.75 53.38 0.95
N ASP A 13 -26.66 52.51 1.42
CA ASP A 13 -26.60 51.07 1.23
C ASP A 13 -27.36 50.58 -0.03
N LYS A 14 -28.09 51.47 -0.72
CA LYS A 14 -28.83 51.12 -1.93
C LYS A 14 -28.10 51.35 -3.25
N SER A 15 -26.83 51.78 -3.23
CA SER A 15 -26.06 52.09 -4.45
C SER A 15 -24.94 51.09 -4.77
N LYS A 16 -25.02 49.88 -4.25
CA LYS A 16 -24.08 48.84 -4.65
C LYS A 16 -24.75 47.94 -5.70
N PRO A 17 -24.33 47.98 -6.96
CA PRO A 17 -24.89 47.09 -7.98
C PRO A 17 -24.55 45.65 -7.61
N ALA A 18 -25.61 44.83 -7.49
CA ALA A 18 -25.52 43.40 -7.43
C ALA A 18 -25.04 42.88 -8.79
N GLY A 19 -23.79 42.58 -8.89
CA GLY A 19 -23.16 42.10 -10.13
C GLY A 19 -21.68 41.98 -9.97
N SER A 20 -21.21 41.26 -8.94
CA SER A 20 -19.80 41.03 -8.81
C SER A 20 -19.39 39.92 -9.77
N SER A 21 -18.64 40.32 -10.79
CA SER A 21 -17.90 39.47 -11.73
C SER A 21 -16.90 38.53 -11.05
N ASP A 22 -16.80 38.53 -9.73
CA ASP A 22 -15.84 37.71 -8.96
C ASP A 22 -16.26 36.24 -8.83
N SER A 23 -17.54 35.93 -9.03
CA SER A 23 -18.01 34.54 -9.05
C SER A 23 -17.69 33.83 -10.38
N LEU A 24 -17.38 34.58 -11.44
CA LEU A 24 -17.01 33.99 -12.73
C LEU A 24 -15.50 33.75 -12.88
N LEU A 25 -14.69 34.37 -12.03
CA LEU A 25 -13.22 34.16 -12.03
C LEU A 25 -12.79 32.82 -11.44
N PHE A 26 -13.70 32.11 -10.75
CA PHE A 26 -13.40 30.79 -10.17
C PHE A 26 -13.68 29.61 -11.11
N ILE A 27 -14.32 29.88 -12.27
CA ILE A 27 -14.72 28.81 -13.20
C ILE A 27 -13.69 28.62 -14.35
N ASP A 28 -12.78 29.57 -14.52
CA ASP A 28 -11.80 29.55 -15.62
C ASP A 28 -10.35 29.29 -15.13
N GLN A 29 -10.19 28.46 -14.10
CA GLN A 29 -8.97 27.72 -13.97
C GLN A 29 -9.06 26.62 -15.04
N PRO A 30 -8.25 26.66 -16.10
CA PRO A 30 -8.11 25.50 -16.94
C PRO A 30 -7.65 24.40 -16.00
N SER A 31 -8.56 23.45 -15.73
CA SER A 31 -8.14 22.17 -15.18
C SER A 31 -6.99 21.77 -16.08
N SER A 32 -5.78 21.91 -15.59
CA SER A 32 -4.62 21.28 -16.17
C SER A 32 -4.92 19.80 -16.07
N PHE A 33 -5.75 19.33 -17.02
CA PHE A 33 -5.88 17.93 -17.32
C PHE A 33 -4.45 17.47 -17.50
N ILE A 34 -3.95 16.79 -16.49
CA ILE A 34 -2.69 16.07 -16.56
C ILE A 34 -2.83 15.26 -17.83
N HIS A 35 -2.34 15.81 -18.95
CA HIS A 35 -2.23 15.06 -20.19
C HIS A 35 -1.50 13.79 -19.79
N PRO A 36 -2.06 12.60 -20.03
CA PRO A 36 -1.35 11.36 -19.75
C PRO A 36 -0.07 11.43 -20.57
N ARG A 37 1.01 11.82 -19.93
CA ARG A 37 2.35 11.84 -20.51
C ARG A 37 2.54 10.41 -21.01
N HIS A 38 2.76 10.22 -22.31
CA HIS A 38 3.02 8.92 -22.92
C HIS A 38 4.24 8.35 -22.23
N ARG A 39 4.01 7.65 -21.10
CA ARG A 39 5.08 7.13 -20.24
C ARG A 39 5.77 6.02 -20.98
N HIS A 40 7.04 6.20 -21.27
CA HIS A 40 7.86 5.17 -21.87
C HIS A 40 7.83 3.92 -20.96
N TRP A 41 7.72 2.74 -21.52
CA TRP A 41 7.70 1.45 -20.80
C TRP A 41 8.82 1.32 -19.74
N ARG A 42 10.02 1.81 -20.08
CA ARG A 42 11.18 1.85 -19.17
C ARG A 42 10.94 2.70 -17.92
N ASP A 43 10.18 3.79 -18.01
CA ASP A 43 9.86 4.65 -16.88
C ASP A 43 8.91 3.95 -15.91
N LYS A 44 7.96 3.14 -16.42
CA LYS A 44 7.05 2.33 -15.60
C LYS A 44 7.83 1.32 -14.75
N PHE A 45 8.81 0.62 -15.32
CA PHE A 45 9.66 -0.30 -14.57
C PHE A 45 10.50 0.42 -13.51
N ARG A 46 11.12 1.53 -13.86
CA ARG A 46 11.90 2.33 -12.91
C ARG A 46 11.06 2.81 -11.74
N GLU A 47 9.82 3.24 -12.00
CA GLU A 47 8.87 3.66 -10.98
C GLU A 47 8.42 2.48 -10.11
N ALA A 48 8.16 1.31 -10.69
CA ALA A 48 7.82 0.10 -9.96
C ALA A 48 8.97 -0.34 -9.01
N PHE A 49 10.22 -0.35 -9.50
CA PHE A 49 11.38 -0.64 -8.65
C PHE A 49 11.58 0.40 -7.55
N ARG A 50 11.34 1.67 -7.85
CA ARG A 50 11.38 2.73 -6.84
C ARG A 50 10.29 2.53 -5.78
N GLY A 51 9.07 2.19 -6.19
CA GLY A 51 7.96 1.89 -5.28
C GLY A 51 8.28 0.72 -4.37
N MET A 52 8.77 -0.38 -4.92
CA MET A 52 9.21 -1.56 -4.16
C MET A 52 10.31 -1.20 -3.13
N LYS A 53 11.32 -0.43 -3.53
CA LYS A 53 12.39 0.04 -2.62
C LYS A 53 11.85 0.92 -1.49
N LEU A 54 10.85 1.76 -1.76
CA LEU A 54 10.22 2.60 -0.74
C LEU A 54 9.40 1.77 0.25
N GLY A 55 8.62 0.79 -0.24
CA GLY A 55 7.86 -0.14 0.61
C GLY A 55 8.76 -0.94 1.55
N ILE A 56 9.90 -1.43 1.06
CA ILE A 56 10.86 -2.21 1.86
C ILE A 56 11.54 -1.35 2.94
N ARG A 57 11.85 -0.08 2.66
CA ARG A 57 12.64 0.79 3.57
C ARG A 57 11.83 1.34 4.75
N GLY A 58 10.51 1.33 4.66
CA GLY A 58 9.64 1.97 5.65
C GLY A 58 9.22 1.07 6.81
N HIS A 59 9.28 -0.26 6.66
CA HIS A 59 8.63 -1.19 7.57
C HIS A 59 9.55 -2.33 8.01
N SER A 60 9.67 -2.51 9.34
CA SER A 60 10.48 -3.58 9.96
C SER A 60 9.94 -4.99 9.64
N SER A 61 8.64 -5.15 9.35
CA SER A 61 8.05 -6.45 9.02
C SER A 61 8.60 -7.06 7.74
N PHE A 62 9.07 -6.25 6.79
CA PHE A 62 9.77 -6.76 5.61
C PHE A 62 11.03 -7.58 5.95
N PHE A 63 11.79 -7.17 6.95
CA PHE A 63 13.00 -7.89 7.35
C PHE A 63 12.67 -9.31 7.86
N VAL A 64 11.55 -9.46 8.57
CA VAL A 64 11.10 -10.78 9.04
C VAL A 64 10.75 -11.68 7.86
N HIS A 65 9.99 -11.19 6.89
CA HIS A 65 9.60 -11.97 5.71
C HIS A 65 10.79 -12.30 4.81
N PHE A 66 11.76 -11.40 4.65
CA PHE A 66 13.00 -11.68 3.93
C PHE A 66 13.87 -12.72 4.65
N PHE A 67 13.96 -12.65 5.97
CA PHE A 67 14.68 -13.64 6.76
C PHE A 67 14.04 -15.03 6.61
N ILE A 68 12.72 -15.14 6.76
CA ILE A 68 12.00 -16.39 6.58
C ILE A 68 12.18 -16.92 5.15
N ALA A 69 12.07 -16.06 4.14
CA ALA A 69 12.33 -16.46 2.75
C ALA A 69 13.75 -17.03 2.55
N ALA A 70 14.76 -16.41 3.13
CA ALA A 70 16.13 -16.90 3.07
C ALA A 70 16.26 -18.28 3.75
N VAL A 71 15.63 -18.48 4.91
CA VAL A 71 15.61 -19.78 5.62
C VAL A 71 14.92 -20.84 4.76
N VAL A 72 13.78 -20.53 4.13
CA VAL A 72 13.05 -21.44 3.24
C VAL A 72 13.90 -21.82 2.03
N ILE A 73 14.57 -20.87 1.40
CA ILE A 73 15.47 -21.13 0.26
C ILE A 73 16.64 -22.02 0.68
N MET A 74 17.27 -21.75 1.82
CA MET A 74 18.35 -22.57 2.33
C MET A 74 17.89 -24.00 2.64
N ALA A 75 16.73 -24.16 3.27
CA ALA A 75 16.14 -25.48 3.52
C ALA A 75 15.85 -26.23 2.22
N ALA A 76 15.32 -25.54 1.19
CA ALA A 76 15.03 -26.15 -0.11
C ALA A 76 16.30 -26.64 -0.82
N ILE A 77 17.42 -25.92 -0.70
CA ILE A 77 18.73 -26.34 -1.24
C ILE A 77 19.23 -27.56 -0.49
N VAL A 78 19.24 -27.51 0.84
CA VAL A 78 19.78 -28.62 1.70
C VAL A 78 18.97 -29.89 1.52
N LEU A 79 17.64 -29.79 1.46
CA LEU A 79 16.73 -30.92 1.28
C LEU A 79 16.56 -31.37 -0.18
N ARG A 80 17.30 -30.75 -1.11
CA ARG A 80 17.30 -31.09 -2.54
C ARG A 80 15.88 -31.12 -3.12
N CYS A 81 15.14 -30.01 -2.97
CA CYS A 81 13.80 -29.90 -3.48
C CYS A 81 13.74 -30.07 -5.01
N GLU A 82 12.67 -30.70 -5.50
CA GLU A 82 12.42 -30.89 -6.92
C GLU A 82 11.93 -29.59 -7.59
N PRO A 83 12.00 -29.47 -8.95
CA PRO A 83 11.61 -28.25 -9.65
C PRO A 83 10.18 -27.78 -9.35
N LEU A 84 9.22 -28.70 -9.19
CA LEU A 84 7.83 -28.36 -8.84
C LEU A 84 7.74 -27.78 -7.43
N GLU A 85 8.45 -28.37 -6.48
CA GLU A 85 8.52 -27.87 -5.10
C GLU A 85 9.14 -26.47 -5.04
N TRP A 86 10.18 -26.22 -5.84
CA TRP A 86 10.75 -24.88 -6.01
C TRP A 86 9.73 -23.88 -6.53
N CYS A 87 8.93 -24.24 -7.54
CA CYS A 87 7.88 -23.37 -8.06
C CYS A 87 6.85 -23.01 -6.98
N LEU A 88 6.45 -24.01 -6.16
CA LEU A 88 5.51 -23.78 -5.05
C LEU A 88 6.10 -22.87 -3.99
N LEU A 89 7.33 -23.13 -3.53
CA LEU A 89 7.99 -22.33 -2.49
C LEU A 89 8.25 -20.89 -2.96
N LEU A 90 8.75 -20.69 -4.17
CA LEU A 90 8.98 -19.36 -4.73
C LEU A 90 7.66 -18.61 -4.96
N GLY A 91 6.61 -19.32 -5.39
CA GLY A 91 5.26 -18.75 -5.50
C GLY A 91 4.73 -18.27 -4.15
N CYS A 92 4.89 -19.05 -3.09
CA CYS A 92 4.51 -18.68 -1.73
C CYS A 92 5.28 -17.46 -1.22
N ILE A 93 6.61 -17.45 -1.40
CA ILE A 93 7.47 -16.30 -1.03
C ILE A 93 6.99 -15.04 -1.77
N GLY A 94 6.78 -15.13 -3.08
CA GLY A 94 6.30 -14.01 -3.88
C GLY A 94 4.94 -13.50 -3.43
N LEU A 95 4.00 -14.40 -3.10
CA LEU A 95 2.67 -14.05 -2.61
C LEU A 95 2.74 -13.29 -1.28
N VAL A 96 3.49 -13.79 -0.30
CA VAL A 96 3.66 -13.14 1.01
C VAL A 96 4.30 -11.77 0.86
N LEU A 97 5.39 -11.66 0.09
CA LEU A 97 6.05 -10.37 -0.14
C LEU A 97 5.16 -9.37 -0.88
N THR A 98 4.32 -9.84 -1.80
CA THR A 98 3.35 -8.98 -2.50
C THR A 98 2.27 -8.49 -1.55
N ALA A 99 1.71 -9.35 -0.72
CA ALA A 99 0.73 -8.98 0.30
C ALA A 99 1.32 -7.93 1.27
N GLU A 100 2.57 -8.11 1.70
CA GLU A 100 3.27 -7.18 2.57
C GLU A 100 3.52 -5.82 1.91
N LEU A 101 3.84 -5.78 0.60
CA LEU A 101 3.95 -4.53 -0.15
C LEU A 101 2.62 -3.76 -0.18
N PHE A 102 1.51 -4.45 -0.41
CA PHE A 102 0.19 -3.82 -0.36
C PHE A 102 -0.16 -3.34 1.04
N ASN A 103 0.12 -4.13 2.08
CA ASN A 103 -0.07 -3.70 3.46
C ASN A 103 0.73 -2.42 3.76
N SER A 104 2.02 -2.38 3.40
CA SER A 104 2.88 -1.21 3.58
C SER A 104 2.37 0.03 2.82
N ALA A 105 1.79 -0.15 1.63
CA ALA A 105 1.19 0.94 0.87
C ALA A 105 -0.06 1.50 1.58
N VAL A 106 -0.94 0.63 2.10
CA VAL A 106 -2.13 1.03 2.87
C VAL A 106 -1.71 1.75 4.14
N GLU A 107 -0.72 1.25 4.87
CA GLU A 107 -0.17 1.85 6.08
C GLU A 107 0.42 3.24 5.80
N THR A 108 1.17 3.41 4.71
CA THR A 108 1.72 4.70 4.29
C THR A 108 0.61 5.72 4.00
N ILE A 109 -0.47 5.30 3.34
CA ILE A 109 -1.63 6.16 3.09
C ILE A 109 -2.31 6.53 4.40
N TYR A 110 -2.54 5.56 5.29
CA TYR A 110 -3.18 5.74 6.58
C TYR A 110 -2.48 6.82 7.42
N TRP A 111 -1.15 6.76 7.55
CA TRP A 111 -0.36 7.73 8.30
C TRP A 111 -0.28 9.12 7.66
N GLY A 112 -0.60 9.23 6.37
CA GLY A 112 -0.71 10.51 5.66
C GLY A 112 -2.05 11.24 5.82
N LEU A 113 -3.05 10.61 6.46
CA LEU A 113 -4.39 11.16 6.64
C LEU A 113 -4.50 11.93 7.97
N ASP A 114 -5.49 12.83 8.07
CA ASP A 114 -5.90 13.50 9.31
C ASP A 114 -6.57 12.53 10.29
N GLU A 115 -6.52 12.82 11.59
CA GLU A 115 -7.02 11.95 12.68
C GLU A 115 -8.49 11.52 12.50
N VAL A 116 -9.35 12.42 12.00
CA VAL A 116 -10.78 12.13 11.77
C VAL A 116 -10.94 11.07 10.68
N THR A 117 -10.17 11.18 9.59
CA THR A 117 -10.21 10.23 8.48
C THR A 117 -9.53 8.92 8.87
N GLN A 118 -8.43 8.95 9.62
CA GLN A 118 -7.78 7.74 10.17
C GLN A 118 -8.77 6.88 10.95
N THR A 119 -9.58 7.49 11.81
CA THR A 119 -10.58 6.75 12.61
C THR A 119 -11.61 6.03 11.72
N ARG A 120 -11.99 6.63 10.58
CA ARG A 120 -12.96 6.04 9.64
C ARG A 120 -12.38 4.91 8.80
N VAL A 121 -11.09 4.99 8.45
CA VAL A 121 -10.43 4.02 7.55
C VAL A 121 -9.57 2.98 8.30
N ARG A 122 -9.61 2.97 9.62
CA ARG A 122 -8.83 2.03 10.44
C ARG A 122 -9.04 0.57 10.05
N ASN A 123 -10.28 0.20 9.73
CA ASN A 123 -10.59 -1.15 9.28
C ASN A 123 -9.86 -1.57 8.01
N CYS A 124 -9.50 -0.60 7.12
CA CYS A 124 -8.73 -0.90 5.90
C CYS A 124 -7.32 -1.38 6.25
N LEU A 125 -6.72 -0.82 7.30
CA LEU A 125 -5.41 -1.23 7.79
C LEU A 125 -5.46 -2.67 8.35
N ASP A 126 -6.49 -2.97 9.16
CA ASP A 126 -6.68 -4.29 9.73
C ASP A 126 -6.94 -5.36 8.65
N ILE A 127 -7.70 -5.01 7.59
CA ILE A 127 -7.94 -5.89 6.43
C ILE A 127 -6.66 -6.17 5.68
N ALA A 128 -5.82 -5.15 5.46
CA ALA A 128 -4.55 -5.30 4.77
C ALA A 128 -3.58 -6.21 5.55
N ALA A 129 -3.50 -6.03 6.87
CA ALA A 129 -2.72 -6.91 7.76
C ALA A 129 -3.29 -8.35 7.75
N GLY A 130 -4.62 -8.50 7.73
CA GLY A 130 -5.28 -9.80 7.60
C GLY A 130 -4.92 -10.53 6.32
N ALA A 131 -4.74 -9.83 5.21
CA ALA A 131 -4.30 -10.41 3.93
C ALA A 131 -2.87 -10.99 4.02
N VAL A 132 -1.96 -10.29 4.70
CA VAL A 132 -0.59 -10.80 4.96
C VAL A 132 -0.64 -12.05 5.83
N LEU A 133 -1.45 -12.05 6.88
CA LEU A 133 -1.62 -13.20 7.75
C LEU A 133 -2.14 -14.42 6.98
N LEU A 134 -3.16 -14.25 6.14
CA LEU A 134 -3.71 -15.34 5.33
C LEU A 134 -2.67 -15.89 4.34
N ALA A 135 -1.94 -15.01 3.66
CA ALA A 135 -0.87 -15.41 2.75
C ALA A 135 0.22 -16.20 3.49
N SER A 136 0.61 -15.75 4.69
CA SER A 136 1.64 -16.40 5.52
C SER A 136 1.22 -17.77 6.03
N ILE A 137 -0.04 -17.91 6.47
CA ILE A 137 -0.59 -19.22 6.88
C ILE A 137 -0.60 -20.19 5.70
N THR A 138 -1.06 -19.74 4.53
CA THR A 138 -1.06 -20.57 3.31
C THR A 138 0.35 -21.01 2.94
N ALA A 139 1.31 -20.10 2.96
CA ALA A 139 2.71 -20.39 2.68
C ALA A 139 3.31 -21.39 3.70
N ALA A 140 2.97 -21.24 4.98
CA ALA A 140 3.41 -22.17 6.03
C ALA A 140 2.87 -23.60 5.83
N ILE A 141 1.58 -23.72 5.47
CA ILE A 141 0.96 -25.03 5.19
C ILE A 141 1.66 -25.70 4.00
N ILE A 142 1.87 -24.97 2.89
CA ILE A 142 2.56 -25.49 1.71
C ILE A 142 4.02 -25.88 2.04
N GLY A 143 4.71 -25.02 2.79
CA GLY A 143 6.08 -25.32 3.25
C GLY A 143 6.15 -26.57 4.10
N CYS A 144 5.21 -26.76 5.01
CA CYS A 144 5.12 -28.01 5.80
C CYS A 144 4.88 -29.23 4.91
N LEU A 145 3.98 -29.16 3.94
CA LEU A 145 3.71 -30.27 3.02
C LEU A 145 4.93 -30.65 2.17
N VAL A 146 5.76 -29.67 1.81
CA VAL A 146 6.99 -29.90 1.03
C VAL A 146 8.12 -30.44 1.92
N PHE A 147 8.33 -29.86 3.11
CA PHE A 147 9.52 -30.17 3.91
C PHE A 147 9.36 -31.39 4.85
N LEU A 148 8.17 -31.63 5.42
CA LEU A 148 7.97 -32.72 6.37
C LEU A 148 8.35 -34.10 5.82
N PRO A 149 7.95 -34.49 4.58
CA PRO A 149 8.34 -35.80 4.03
C PRO A 149 9.87 -35.95 3.87
N LYS A 150 10.53 -34.85 3.45
CA LYS A 150 11.99 -34.83 3.24
C LYS A 150 12.77 -34.94 4.54
N VAL A 151 12.33 -34.21 5.56
CA VAL A 151 12.94 -34.29 6.89
C VAL A 151 12.73 -35.68 7.50
N ALA A 152 11.53 -36.23 7.36
CA ALA A 152 11.26 -37.60 7.84
C ALA A 152 12.15 -38.62 7.15
N ALA A 153 12.33 -38.59 5.83
CA ALA A 153 13.21 -39.46 5.08
C ALA A 153 14.68 -39.29 5.53
N LEU A 154 15.13 -38.06 5.74
CA LEU A 154 16.49 -37.78 6.22
C LEU A 154 16.74 -38.40 7.61
N LEU A 155 15.78 -38.24 8.53
CA LEU A 155 15.88 -38.81 9.90
C LEU A 155 15.94 -40.34 9.89
N VAL A 156 15.13 -40.98 9.06
CA VAL A 156 15.19 -42.46 8.90
C VAL A 156 16.58 -42.92 8.43
N HIS A 157 17.18 -42.21 7.47
CA HIS A 157 18.52 -42.51 6.97
C HIS A 157 19.64 -42.30 8.00
N LEU A 158 19.45 -41.41 8.96
CA LEU A 158 20.46 -41.14 10.01
C LEU A 158 20.40 -42.15 11.17
N VAL A 159 19.26 -42.84 11.34
CA VAL A 159 19.03 -43.79 12.45
C VAL A 159 19.23 -45.25 12.00
N SER A 160 19.19 -45.54 10.70
CA SER A 160 19.47 -46.85 10.15
C SER A 160 20.95 -47.07 9.81
#